data_910e09f5a05c3ee689c322cf7de672f9
#
_entry.id   910e09f5a05c3ee689c322cf7de672f9
#
_cell.length_a   1.000
_cell.length_b   1.000
_cell.length_c   1.000
_cell.angle_alpha   90.00
_cell.angle_beta   90.00
_cell.angle_gamma   90.00
#
_symmetry.space_group_name_H-M   'P 1'
#
loop_
_entity.id
_entity.type
_entity.pdbx_description
1 polymer ?
#
loop_
_entity_poly.entity_id
_entity_poly.type
_entity_poly.pdbx_seq_one_letter_code
_entity_poly.pdbx_strand_id
1 'polypeptide(L)'
;ISTFVNGKPTALLLDIRDKGTDYLERTVPSHVSIFYSFEAIPQQDYELLMIVSPQQYDTSIPTISYIPKVLHLGMGCRKDMQGDPTVVYEHIKDVLRDKRLYSEALADVNTIDLKKCEPVLTLLAYGVMECPFHTYTSEELKDIPVPNPSEKVLEVTESPSVSEASAIYAAHGGPLLVEKQKADLGKGNEYTFAVALDRAACRKGHIEIVGAGPGDPDLISIRGRQMLEKADLILYAGSLVPKELTLCAKAGATVRSSADMNLEEQFALMKEFYDKGLFVVRL
;
A
#
# COMPACT_ATOMS: atom_id res chain seq x y z
N ILE A 1 -12.45 16.76 -13.81
CA ILE A 1 -13.86 16.32 -13.63
C ILE A 1 -14.58 16.28 -14.98
N SER A 2 -14.50 17.33 -15.83
CA SER A 2 -15.17 17.34 -17.15
C SER A 2 -14.76 16.16 -18.04
N THR A 3 -13.49 15.79 -18.05
CA THR A 3 -12.95 14.62 -18.78
C THR A 3 -13.70 13.33 -18.40
N PHE A 4 -13.87 13.09 -17.10
CA PHE A 4 -14.58 11.93 -16.57
C PHE A 4 -16.07 11.95 -16.95
N VAL A 5 -16.75 13.08 -16.73
CA VAL A 5 -18.19 13.22 -17.03
C VAL A 5 -18.49 13.05 -18.51
N ASN A 6 -17.57 13.46 -19.39
CA ASN A 6 -17.69 13.31 -20.85
C ASN A 6 -17.33 11.91 -21.35
N GLY A 7 -17.12 10.93 -20.45
CA GLY A 7 -16.86 9.54 -20.81
C GLY A 7 -15.52 9.29 -21.50
N LYS A 8 -14.52 10.15 -21.24
CA LYS A 8 -13.18 10.00 -21.81
C LYS A 8 -12.40 8.86 -21.13
N PRO A 9 -11.49 8.18 -21.86
CA PRO A 9 -10.69 7.10 -21.29
C PRO A 9 -10.02 7.53 -19.99
N THR A 10 -10.35 6.84 -18.89
CA THR A 10 -9.89 7.14 -17.56
C THR A 10 -9.24 5.91 -16.94
N ALA A 11 -8.01 6.04 -16.44
CA ALA A 11 -7.37 5.02 -15.60
C ALA A 11 -7.71 5.29 -14.12
N LEU A 12 -8.02 4.24 -13.37
CA LEU A 12 -8.20 4.27 -11.92
C LEU A 12 -7.15 3.38 -11.27
N LEU A 13 -6.19 3.98 -10.57
CA LEU A 13 -5.19 3.25 -9.80
C LEU A 13 -5.69 3.02 -8.38
N LEU A 14 -5.76 1.77 -7.99
CA LEU A 14 -6.10 1.29 -6.65
C LEU A 14 -4.94 0.43 -6.12
N ASP A 15 -3.81 1.03 -5.78
CA ASP A 15 -2.64 0.31 -5.27
C ASP A 15 -2.76 -0.07 -3.79
N ILE A 16 -3.68 0.55 -3.07
CA ILE A 16 -4.08 0.18 -1.72
C ILE A 16 -5.53 -0.27 -1.69
N ARG A 17 -5.95 -0.86 -0.57
CA ARG A 17 -7.33 -1.26 -0.30
C ARG A 17 -7.93 -0.38 0.79
N ASP A 18 -9.12 0.15 0.52
CA ASP A 18 -9.95 0.86 1.49
C ASP A 18 -11.42 0.42 1.27
N LYS A 19 -12.30 0.72 2.22
CA LYS A 19 -13.74 0.38 2.12
C LYS A 19 -14.37 0.92 0.84
N GLY A 20 -13.96 2.12 0.40
CA GLY A 20 -14.41 2.74 -0.83
C GLY A 20 -13.92 2.04 -2.10
N THR A 21 -12.73 1.43 -2.08
CA THR A 21 -12.16 0.77 -3.26
C THR A 21 -12.96 -0.46 -3.67
N ASP A 22 -13.47 -1.24 -2.73
CA ASP A 22 -14.31 -2.41 -3.01
C ASP A 22 -15.61 -2.03 -3.75
N TYR A 23 -16.15 -0.84 -3.46
CA TYR A 23 -17.31 -0.29 -4.16
C TYR A 23 -16.93 0.16 -5.58
N LEU A 24 -15.83 0.90 -5.72
CA LEU A 24 -15.36 1.38 -7.02
C LEU A 24 -15.08 0.22 -7.98
N GLU A 25 -14.45 -0.85 -7.53
CA GLU A 25 -14.16 -2.04 -8.33
C GLU A 25 -15.40 -2.66 -8.99
N ARG A 26 -16.58 -2.43 -8.43
CA ARG A 26 -17.86 -3.00 -8.91
C ARG A 26 -18.73 -2.02 -9.69
N THR A 27 -18.46 -0.72 -9.55
CA THR A 27 -19.40 0.33 -9.99
C THR A 27 -18.82 1.34 -10.95
N VAL A 28 -17.55 1.22 -11.35
CA VAL A 28 -16.95 2.15 -12.33
C VAL A 28 -17.66 2.09 -13.68
N PRO A 29 -17.84 3.23 -14.35
CA PRO A 29 -18.37 3.30 -15.70
C PRO A 29 -17.48 2.56 -16.70
N SER A 30 -18.04 2.20 -17.86
CA SER A 30 -17.33 1.43 -18.90
C SER A 30 -16.09 2.12 -19.50
N HIS A 31 -15.98 3.45 -19.40
CA HIS A 31 -14.82 4.21 -19.86
C HIS A 31 -13.68 4.27 -18.83
N VAL A 32 -13.85 3.63 -17.65
CA VAL A 32 -12.84 3.58 -16.59
C VAL A 32 -12.21 2.19 -16.53
N SER A 33 -10.90 2.14 -16.67
CA SER A 33 -10.10 0.93 -16.48
C SER A 33 -9.41 0.95 -15.13
N ILE A 34 -9.50 -0.15 -14.36
CA ILE A 34 -8.91 -0.27 -13.04
C ILE A 34 -7.54 -0.91 -13.16
N PHE A 35 -6.56 -0.33 -12.46
CA PHE A 35 -5.20 -0.82 -12.31
C PHE A 35 -4.83 -0.94 -10.84
N TYR A 36 -3.99 -1.90 -10.52
CA TYR A 36 -3.52 -2.18 -9.15
C TYR A 36 -2.03 -1.88 -8.97
N SER A 37 -1.35 -1.52 -10.07
CA SER A 37 0.03 -1.08 -10.11
C SER A 37 0.13 0.06 -11.11
N PHE A 38 0.90 1.08 -10.77
CA PHE A 38 1.11 2.26 -11.63
C PHE A 38 1.83 1.87 -12.93
N GLU A 39 2.78 0.95 -12.84
CA GLU A 39 3.57 0.46 -13.96
C GLU A 39 2.72 -0.29 -15.01
N ALA A 40 1.56 -0.81 -14.59
CA ALA A 40 0.63 -1.49 -15.50
C ALA A 40 -0.22 -0.54 -16.34
N ILE A 41 -0.16 0.78 -16.10
CA ILE A 41 -0.97 1.77 -16.80
C ILE A 41 -0.31 2.15 -18.13
N PRO A 42 -0.90 1.85 -19.30
CA PRO A 42 -0.44 2.37 -20.59
C PRO A 42 -0.83 3.86 -20.70
N GLN A 43 0.05 4.74 -20.23
CA GLN A 43 -0.25 6.15 -20.00
C GLN A 43 -0.72 6.91 -21.26
N GLN A 44 -0.30 6.48 -22.45
CA GLN A 44 -0.71 7.09 -23.72
C GLN A 44 -2.19 6.84 -24.09
N ASP A 45 -2.85 5.89 -23.42
CA ASP A 45 -4.22 5.47 -23.75
C ASP A 45 -5.28 6.20 -22.90
N TYR A 46 -4.86 7.01 -21.94
CA TYR A 46 -5.75 7.66 -20.99
C TYR A 46 -5.63 9.17 -20.98
N GLU A 47 -6.76 9.86 -20.88
CA GLU A 47 -6.86 11.32 -20.76
C GLU A 47 -6.98 11.80 -19.29
N LEU A 48 -7.26 10.89 -18.36
CA LEU A 48 -7.38 11.16 -16.94
C LEU A 48 -6.84 9.97 -16.13
N LEU A 49 -6.12 10.26 -15.06
CA LEU A 49 -5.70 9.29 -14.06
C LEU A 49 -6.34 9.64 -12.70
N MET A 50 -7.10 8.72 -12.16
CA MET A 50 -7.60 8.79 -10.78
C MET A 50 -6.77 7.86 -9.91
N ILE A 51 -6.30 8.36 -8.76
CA ILE A 51 -5.40 7.60 -7.85
C ILE A 51 -6.02 7.55 -6.47
N VAL A 52 -6.06 6.36 -5.87
CA VAL A 52 -6.36 6.14 -4.45
C VAL A 52 -5.09 5.55 -3.82
N SER A 53 -4.24 6.39 -3.23
CA SER A 53 -2.92 5.98 -2.75
C SER A 53 -2.34 6.93 -1.72
N PRO A 54 -1.55 6.44 -0.75
CA PRO A 54 -0.67 7.28 0.05
C PRO A 54 0.63 7.66 -0.69
N GLN A 55 0.86 7.13 -1.91
CA GLN A 55 2.09 7.34 -2.70
C GLN A 55 1.91 8.44 -3.76
N GLN A 56 3.03 9.09 -4.10
CA GLN A 56 3.13 10.08 -5.17
C GLN A 56 3.67 9.41 -6.44
N TYR A 57 3.02 9.66 -7.56
CA TYR A 57 3.42 9.13 -8.86
C TYR A 57 3.72 10.26 -9.85
N ASP A 58 4.81 10.11 -10.61
CA ASP A 58 5.16 11.03 -11.68
C ASP A 58 4.45 10.61 -12.96
N THR A 59 3.60 11.47 -13.50
CA THR A 59 2.84 11.22 -14.73
C THR A 59 2.57 12.51 -15.48
N SER A 60 2.45 12.42 -16.80
CA SER A 60 1.99 13.51 -17.66
C SER A 60 0.47 13.56 -17.82
N ILE A 61 -0.24 12.52 -17.38
CA ILE A 61 -1.70 12.47 -17.44
C ILE A 61 -2.28 13.41 -16.39
N PRO A 62 -3.28 14.24 -16.72
CA PRO A 62 -4.04 14.99 -15.71
C PRO A 62 -4.56 14.07 -14.61
N THR A 63 -4.26 14.39 -13.34
CA THR A 63 -4.48 13.46 -12.23
C THR A 63 -5.45 14.03 -11.19
N ILE A 64 -6.29 13.17 -10.63
CA ILE A 64 -7.09 13.39 -9.43
C ILE A 64 -6.66 12.36 -8.39
N SER A 65 -6.13 12.82 -7.27
CA SER A 65 -5.67 11.94 -6.18
C SER A 65 -6.62 12.01 -4.99
N TYR A 66 -7.02 10.86 -4.48
CA TYR A 66 -7.59 10.68 -3.14
C TYR A 66 -6.51 10.08 -2.24
N ILE A 67 -6.19 10.77 -1.17
CA ILE A 67 -5.12 10.39 -0.24
C ILE A 67 -5.78 9.85 1.03
N PRO A 68 -5.87 8.53 1.21
CA PRO A 68 -6.47 7.93 2.40
C PRO A 68 -5.51 8.02 3.59
N LYS A 69 -6.06 8.20 4.78
CA LYS A 69 -5.31 8.19 6.04
C LYS A 69 -5.03 6.76 6.49
N VAL A 70 -3.97 6.18 5.98
CA VAL A 70 -3.59 4.76 6.17
C VAL A 70 -2.15 4.57 6.65
N LEU A 71 -1.45 5.65 6.93
CA LEU A 71 -0.08 5.61 7.41
C LEU A 71 -0.02 5.92 8.91
N HIS A 72 0.66 5.08 9.67
CA HIS A 72 0.83 5.20 11.11
C HIS A 72 2.24 5.68 11.44
N LEU A 73 2.36 6.84 12.08
CA LEU A 73 3.63 7.43 12.48
C LEU A 73 4.00 6.94 13.88
N GLY A 74 5.05 6.16 14.00
CA GLY A 74 5.64 5.77 15.27
C GLY A 74 6.80 6.68 15.64
N MET A 75 6.84 7.15 16.88
CA MET A 75 7.87 8.08 17.36
C MET A 75 8.52 7.63 18.66
N GLY A 76 9.83 7.83 18.74
CA GLY A 76 10.62 7.73 19.95
C GLY A 76 11.45 8.99 20.14
N CYS A 77 11.52 9.51 21.35
CA CYS A 77 12.32 10.68 21.64
C CYS A 77 13.06 10.54 22.98
N ARG A 78 14.05 11.40 23.20
CA ARG A 78 14.67 11.56 24.51
C ARG A 78 13.62 12.11 25.50
N LYS A 79 13.77 11.77 26.79
CA LYS A 79 12.94 12.33 27.86
C LYS A 79 13.13 13.85 27.92
N ASP A 80 12.01 14.59 28.16
CA ASP A 80 11.98 16.03 28.27
C ASP A 80 12.52 16.74 27.00
N MET A 81 12.19 16.22 25.83
CA MET A 81 12.54 16.82 24.55
C MET A 81 11.99 18.27 24.45
N GLN A 82 12.86 19.22 24.05
CA GLN A 82 12.57 20.66 24.00
C GLN A 82 12.38 21.16 22.54
N GLY A 83 12.01 20.30 21.62
CA GLY A 83 11.87 20.66 20.20
C GLY A 83 10.63 21.48 19.88
N ASP A 84 10.69 22.18 18.73
CA ASP A 84 9.50 22.76 18.10
C ASP A 84 8.79 21.67 17.29
N PRO A 85 7.54 21.32 17.62
CA PRO A 85 6.79 20.29 16.90
C PRO A 85 6.58 20.63 15.42
N THR A 86 6.55 21.91 15.04
CA THR A 86 6.44 22.34 13.65
C THR A 86 7.70 21.94 12.87
N VAL A 87 8.89 22.19 13.45
CA VAL A 87 10.17 21.80 12.83
C VAL A 87 10.29 20.27 12.72
N VAL A 88 9.84 19.54 13.74
CA VAL A 88 9.77 18.07 13.70
C VAL A 88 8.89 17.61 12.54
N TYR A 89 7.70 18.20 12.38
CA TYR A 89 6.78 17.84 11.32
C TYR A 89 7.31 18.16 9.93
N GLU A 90 7.94 19.33 9.74
CA GLU A 90 8.55 19.68 8.45
C GLU A 90 9.64 18.67 8.05
N HIS A 91 10.49 18.25 9.01
CA HIS A 91 11.49 17.20 8.74
C HIS A 91 10.84 15.86 8.37
N ILE A 92 9.76 15.45 9.07
CA ILE A 92 9.01 14.24 8.71
C ILE A 92 8.44 14.34 7.30
N LYS A 93 7.85 15.49 6.92
CA LYS A 93 7.32 15.73 5.57
C LYS A 93 8.42 15.63 4.51
N ASP A 94 9.60 16.18 4.79
CA ASP A 94 10.72 16.09 3.85
C ASP A 94 11.13 14.64 3.60
N VAL A 95 11.26 13.83 4.64
CA VAL A 95 11.58 12.40 4.51
C VAL A 95 10.47 11.66 3.77
N LEU A 96 9.19 11.95 4.06
CA LEU A 96 8.07 11.33 3.36
C LEU A 96 8.09 11.69 1.87
N ARG A 97 8.36 12.95 1.53
CA ARG A 97 8.47 13.41 0.13
C ARG A 97 9.61 12.69 -0.61
N ASP A 98 10.77 12.51 0.04
CA ASP A 98 11.89 11.77 -0.54
C ASP A 98 11.55 10.28 -0.78
N LYS A 99 10.63 9.74 0.02
CA LYS A 99 10.07 8.39 -0.14
C LYS A 99 8.82 8.36 -1.04
N ARG A 100 8.47 9.49 -1.67
CA ARG A 100 7.28 9.65 -2.51
C ARG A 100 5.97 9.31 -1.78
N LEU A 101 5.86 9.69 -0.51
CA LEU A 101 4.67 9.52 0.31
C LEU A 101 4.03 10.88 0.61
N TYR A 102 2.70 10.91 0.66
CA TYR A 102 1.95 12.07 1.11
C TYR A 102 1.92 12.14 2.63
N SER A 103 2.28 13.28 3.21
CA SER A 103 2.15 13.52 4.65
C SER A 103 0.69 13.52 5.11
N GLU A 104 -0.22 13.90 4.22
CA GLU A 104 -1.68 13.88 4.44
C GLU A 104 -2.24 12.48 4.65
N ALA A 105 -1.49 11.45 4.24
CA ALA A 105 -1.84 10.05 4.49
C ALA A 105 -1.58 9.59 5.93
N LEU A 106 -0.89 10.39 6.75
CA LEU A 106 -0.69 10.10 8.17
C LEU A 106 -2.02 10.14 8.92
N ALA A 107 -2.33 9.03 9.59
CA ALA A 107 -3.57 8.85 10.34
C ALA A 107 -3.43 9.31 11.79
N ASP A 108 -2.29 9.07 12.41
CA ASP A 108 -2.06 9.25 13.84
C ASP A 108 -0.56 9.34 14.19
N VAL A 109 -0.29 9.66 15.46
CA VAL A 109 1.04 9.60 16.07
C VAL A 109 1.03 8.55 17.19
N ASN A 110 2.02 7.67 17.20
CA ASN A 110 2.09 6.50 18.06
C ASN A 110 3.43 6.46 18.81
N THR A 111 3.40 6.09 20.09
CA THR A 111 4.61 5.94 20.92
C THR A 111 4.39 4.98 22.07
N ILE A 112 5.40 4.82 22.92
CA ILE A 112 5.29 4.06 24.18
C ILE A 112 4.64 4.91 25.29
N ASP A 113 3.93 4.31 26.20
CA ASP A 113 3.22 4.97 27.32
C ASP A 113 4.12 5.79 28.25
N LEU A 114 5.40 5.41 28.37
CA LEU A 114 6.43 6.20 29.04
C LEU A 114 6.58 7.62 28.47
N LYS A 115 6.10 7.86 27.25
CA LYS A 115 6.16 9.13 26.52
C LYS A 115 4.81 9.84 26.40
N LYS A 116 3.77 9.35 27.08
CA LYS A 116 2.41 9.93 27.01
C LYS A 116 2.31 11.41 27.39
N CYS A 117 3.23 11.89 28.21
CA CYS A 117 3.27 13.27 28.69
C CYS A 117 4.38 14.10 28.04
N GLU A 118 5.03 13.64 26.97
CA GLU A 118 6.04 14.43 26.26
C GLU A 118 5.37 15.56 25.47
N PRO A 119 5.60 16.83 25.84
CA PRO A 119 4.85 17.95 25.25
C PRO A 119 5.03 18.06 23.74
N VAL A 120 6.23 17.82 23.24
CA VAL A 120 6.52 17.91 21.80
C VAL A 120 5.69 16.90 20.99
N LEU A 121 5.56 15.65 21.46
CA LEU A 121 4.78 14.63 20.76
C LEU A 121 3.27 14.93 20.82
N THR A 122 2.80 15.39 21.98
CA THR A 122 1.39 15.78 22.15
C THR A 122 1.01 16.99 21.28
N LEU A 123 1.87 18.01 21.26
CA LEU A 123 1.66 19.19 20.39
C LEU A 123 1.83 18.84 18.91
N LEU A 124 2.74 17.95 18.56
CA LEU A 124 2.86 17.46 17.19
C LEU A 124 1.54 16.81 16.72
N ALA A 125 0.99 15.91 17.51
CA ALA A 125 -0.24 15.20 17.15
C ALA A 125 -1.45 16.14 17.12
N TYR A 126 -1.75 16.80 18.24
CA TYR A 126 -3.00 17.57 18.38
C TYR A 126 -2.91 18.99 17.84
N GLY A 127 -1.73 19.64 17.90
CA GLY A 127 -1.57 21.04 17.53
C GLY A 127 -1.07 21.27 16.10
N VAL A 128 -0.29 20.34 15.54
CA VAL A 128 0.31 20.51 14.21
C VAL A 128 -0.33 19.59 13.18
N MET A 129 -0.49 18.30 13.50
CA MET A 129 -1.04 17.31 12.58
C MET A 129 -2.56 17.16 12.70
N GLU A 130 -3.17 17.67 13.76
CA GLU A 130 -4.61 17.56 14.07
C GLU A 130 -5.11 16.10 13.95
N CYS A 131 -4.35 15.18 14.55
CA CYS A 131 -4.61 13.74 14.49
C CYS A 131 -4.57 13.08 15.87
N PRO A 132 -5.11 11.85 16.02
CA PRO A 132 -5.02 11.09 17.26
C PRO A 132 -3.59 10.84 17.71
N PHE A 133 -3.39 10.80 19.04
CA PHE A 133 -2.15 10.40 19.70
C PHE A 133 -2.39 9.14 20.52
N HIS A 134 -1.69 8.06 20.20
CA HIS A 134 -1.83 6.76 20.85
C HIS A 134 -0.55 6.37 21.57
N THR A 135 -0.73 5.72 22.72
CA THR A 135 0.40 5.20 23.50
C THR A 135 0.16 3.75 23.84
N TYR A 136 1.21 2.95 23.79
CA TYR A 136 1.20 1.51 24.02
C TYR A 136 2.15 1.14 25.14
N THR A 137 1.85 0.09 25.87
CA THR A 137 2.69 -0.42 26.95
C THR A 137 3.94 -1.13 26.40
N SER A 138 4.98 -1.26 27.23
CA SER A 138 6.15 -2.08 26.89
C SER A 138 5.75 -3.51 26.52
N GLU A 139 4.77 -4.08 27.24
CA GLU A 139 4.27 -5.44 27.00
C GLU A 139 3.66 -5.61 25.61
N GLU A 140 2.95 -4.61 25.11
CA GLU A 140 2.36 -4.62 23.74
C GLU A 140 3.41 -4.49 22.64
N LEU A 141 4.54 -3.84 22.94
CA LEU A 141 5.57 -3.53 21.93
C LEU A 141 6.77 -4.48 21.92
N LYS A 142 7.02 -5.24 23.01
CA LYS A 142 8.26 -6.03 23.19
C LYS A 142 8.47 -7.12 22.14
N ASP A 143 7.38 -7.76 21.70
CA ASP A 143 7.41 -8.89 20.77
C ASP A 143 7.22 -8.50 19.31
N ILE A 144 7.10 -7.20 19.02
CA ILE A 144 6.95 -6.70 17.64
C ILE A 144 8.30 -6.84 16.90
N PRO A 145 8.35 -7.61 15.80
CA PRO A 145 9.58 -7.73 15.02
C PRO A 145 9.91 -6.41 14.33
N VAL A 146 11.11 -5.91 14.59
CA VAL A 146 11.59 -4.63 14.02
C VAL A 146 12.91 -4.84 13.28
N PRO A 147 13.12 -4.18 12.12
CA PRO A 147 14.36 -4.32 11.36
C PRO A 147 15.58 -3.65 12.05
N ASN A 148 15.36 -2.60 12.86
CA ASN A 148 16.44 -1.81 13.45
C ASN A 148 16.37 -1.78 14.98
N PRO A 149 16.61 -2.91 15.68
CA PRO A 149 16.61 -2.95 17.13
C PRO A 149 17.75 -2.12 17.74
N SER A 150 17.59 -1.72 19.00
CA SER A 150 18.60 -0.95 19.75
C SER A 150 18.70 -1.49 21.18
N GLU A 151 19.83 -2.03 21.56
CA GLU A 151 20.10 -2.56 22.91
C GLU A 151 19.84 -1.49 23.99
N LYS A 152 20.30 -0.27 23.78
CA LYS A 152 20.08 0.86 24.70
C LYS A 152 18.61 1.20 24.91
N VAL A 153 17.79 1.07 23.87
CA VAL A 153 16.34 1.30 23.98
C VAL A 153 15.67 0.13 24.68
N LEU A 154 16.09 -1.09 24.37
CA LEU A 154 15.59 -2.31 25.01
C LEU A 154 15.80 -2.31 26.53
N GLU A 155 16.99 -1.90 27.02
CA GLU A 155 17.30 -1.78 28.45
C GLU A 155 16.37 -0.82 29.20
N VAL A 156 15.93 0.25 28.54
CA VAL A 156 15.12 1.33 29.17
C VAL A 156 13.62 1.13 29.00
N THR A 157 13.21 0.57 27.88
CA THR A 157 11.79 0.52 27.47
C THR A 157 11.25 -0.89 27.34
N GLU A 158 12.09 -1.90 27.49
CA GLU A 158 11.77 -3.32 27.20
C GLU A 158 11.24 -3.56 25.78
N SER A 159 11.35 -2.57 24.90
CA SER A 159 10.97 -2.64 23.49
C SER A 159 12.21 -2.53 22.61
N PRO A 160 12.34 -3.34 21.56
CA PRO A 160 13.53 -3.31 20.70
C PRO A 160 13.67 -2.01 19.90
N SER A 161 12.58 -1.31 19.61
CA SER A 161 12.57 -0.01 18.92
C SER A 161 11.21 0.66 19.10
N VAL A 162 11.14 1.72 19.90
CA VAL A 162 9.86 2.40 20.17
C VAL A 162 9.20 2.89 18.87
N SER A 163 9.93 3.57 17.99
CA SER A 163 9.35 4.14 16.77
C SER A 163 8.84 3.08 15.80
N GLU A 164 9.62 2.03 15.53
CA GLU A 164 9.19 0.98 14.60
C GLU A 164 8.10 0.11 15.21
N ALA A 165 8.28 -0.30 16.47
CA ALA A 165 7.31 -1.17 17.13
C ALA A 165 5.94 -0.48 17.27
N SER A 166 5.89 0.80 17.67
CA SER A 166 4.62 1.53 17.78
C SER A 166 3.97 1.79 16.42
N ALA A 167 4.74 2.07 15.36
CA ALA A 167 4.20 2.20 14.00
C ALA A 167 3.59 0.87 13.51
N ILE A 168 4.32 -0.24 13.66
CA ILE A 168 3.86 -1.57 13.22
C ILE A 168 2.64 -2.01 14.04
N TYR A 169 2.65 -1.77 15.35
CA TYR A 169 1.53 -2.13 16.22
C TYR A 169 0.26 -1.36 15.83
N ALA A 170 0.36 -0.04 15.67
CA ALA A 170 -0.74 0.80 15.21
C ALA A 170 -1.26 0.39 13.83
N ALA A 171 -0.36 -0.02 12.94
CA ALA A 171 -0.67 -0.53 11.61
C ALA A 171 -1.17 -2.00 11.60
N HIS A 172 -1.52 -2.57 12.76
CA HIS A 172 -2.01 -3.95 12.91
C HIS A 172 -1.05 -4.99 12.30
N GLY A 173 0.26 -4.76 12.40
CA GLY A 173 1.29 -5.61 11.82
C GLY A 173 1.51 -5.36 10.32
N GLY A 174 1.17 -4.20 9.83
CA GLY A 174 1.44 -3.78 8.45
C GLY A 174 2.93 -3.46 8.21
N PRO A 175 3.36 -3.38 6.94
CA PRO A 175 4.75 -3.17 6.59
C PRO A 175 5.22 -1.74 6.88
N LEU A 176 6.49 -1.60 7.26
CA LEU A 176 7.15 -0.30 7.30
C LEU A 176 7.41 0.20 5.86
N LEU A 177 6.92 1.40 5.56
CA LEU A 177 7.26 2.13 4.34
C LEU A 177 8.46 3.05 4.57
N VAL A 178 8.63 3.52 5.80
CA VAL A 178 9.80 4.26 6.26
C VAL A 178 10.33 3.55 7.51
N GLU A 179 11.48 2.91 7.38
CA GLU A 179 12.20 2.35 8.52
C GLU A 179 12.72 3.47 9.42
N LYS A 180 13.15 3.10 10.62
CA LYS A 180 13.64 4.03 11.64
C LYS A 180 14.58 5.09 11.09
N GLN A 181 14.11 6.32 11.13
CA GLN A 181 14.90 7.52 10.90
C GLN A 181 15.36 8.09 12.24
N LYS A 182 16.60 8.54 12.30
CA LYS A 182 17.14 9.24 13.46
C LYS A 182 17.35 10.69 13.08
N ALA A 183 16.85 11.60 13.90
CA ALA A 183 17.04 13.02 13.73
C ALA A 183 17.61 13.66 14.99
N ASP A 184 18.55 14.57 14.80
CA ASP A 184 19.08 15.44 15.84
C ASP A 184 18.96 16.88 15.34
N LEU A 185 18.00 17.62 15.90
CA LEU A 185 17.76 19.02 15.60
C LEU A 185 18.60 19.95 16.51
N GLY A 186 19.57 19.40 17.23
CA GLY A 186 20.43 20.11 18.18
C GLY A 186 19.75 20.37 19.53
N LYS A 187 20.57 20.78 20.53
CA LYS A 187 20.11 21.17 21.88
C LYS A 187 19.28 20.10 22.62
N GLY A 188 19.54 18.81 22.39
CA GLY A 188 18.79 17.73 23.04
C GLY A 188 17.48 17.36 22.34
N ASN A 189 17.28 17.79 21.11
CA ASN A 189 16.12 17.49 20.27
C ASN A 189 16.39 16.24 19.40
N GLU A 190 16.77 15.15 20.06
CA GLU A 190 16.99 13.86 19.41
C GLU A 190 15.66 13.08 19.41
N TYR A 191 15.26 12.62 18.24
CA TYR A 191 14.10 11.74 18.11
C TYR A 191 14.32 10.70 17.01
N THR A 192 13.48 9.70 17.04
CA THR A 192 13.39 8.69 15.99
C THR A 192 11.95 8.59 15.52
N PHE A 193 11.74 8.30 14.24
CA PHE A 193 10.43 7.99 13.73
C PHE A 193 10.49 6.87 12.68
N ALA A 194 9.37 6.22 12.49
CA ALA A 194 9.13 5.22 11.46
C ALA A 194 7.67 5.35 10.98
N VAL A 195 7.38 4.89 9.77
CA VAL A 195 6.02 4.95 9.23
C VAL A 195 5.63 3.59 8.67
N ALA A 196 4.50 3.07 9.12
CA ALA A 196 3.93 1.81 8.66
C ALA A 196 2.61 2.03 7.91
N LEU A 197 2.35 1.20 6.92
CA LEU A 197 1.07 1.14 6.22
C LEU A 197 0.10 0.22 6.98
N ASP A 198 -1.13 0.67 7.23
CA ASP A 198 -2.16 -0.17 7.84
C ASP A 198 -2.30 -1.50 7.09
N ARG A 199 -2.29 -2.61 7.83
CA ARG A 199 -2.41 -3.94 7.24
C ARG A 199 -3.69 -4.13 6.44
N ALA A 200 -4.80 -3.49 6.85
CA ALA A 200 -6.06 -3.56 6.13
C ALA A 200 -6.00 -2.81 4.80
N ALA A 201 -5.13 -1.80 4.69
CA ALA A 201 -4.90 -1.06 3.46
C ALA A 201 -3.94 -1.77 2.49
N CYS A 202 -3.15 -2.74 2.97
CA CYS A 202 -2.31 -3.53 2.08
C CYS A 202 -3.18 -4.29 1.09
N ARG A 203 -2.96 -4.03 -0.19
CA ARG A 203 -3.63 -4.79 -1.23
C ARG A 203 -3.07 -6.21 -1.21
N LYS A 204 -3.94 -7.17 -0.98
CA LYS A 204 -3.64 -8.58 -1.19
C LYS A 204 -3.96 -8.90 -2.64
N GLY A 205 -3.14 -9.75 -3.24
CA GLY A 205 -3.43 -10.34 -4.53
C GLY A 205 -4.74 -11.13 -4.49
N HIS A 206 -5.28 -11.40 -5.65
CA HIS A 206 -6.48 -12.21 -5.81
C HIS A 206 -6.22 -13.29 -6.84
N ILE A 207 -6.62 -14.52 -6.53
CA ILE A 207 -6.50 -15.65 -7.45
C ILE A 207 -7.90 -16.18 -7.74
N GLU A 208 -8.29 -16.18 -9.01
CA GLU A 208 -9.53 -16.81 -9.48
C GLU A 208 -9.21 -18.04 -10.32
N ILE A 209 -10.00 -19.09 -10.13
CA ILE A 209 -9.98 -20.28 -10.97
C ILE A 209 -11.15 -20.17 -11.94
N VAL A 210 -10.84 -20.14 -13.23
CA VAL A 210 -11.82 -19.97 -14.32
C VAL A 210 -11.87 -21.24 -15.14
N GLY A 211 -13.06 -21.78 -15.33
CA GLY A 211 -13.27 -22.90 -16.25
C GLY A 211 -13.22 -22.45 -17.70
N ALA A 212 -12.42 -23.13 -18.52
CA ALA A 212 -12.22 -22.79 -19.94
C ALA A 212 -13.41 -23.17 -20.86
N GLY A 213 -14.45 -23.80 -20.32
CA GLY A 213 -15.54 -24.35 -21.15
C GLY A 213 -15.05 -25.45 -22.07
N PRO A 214 -15.72 -25.70 -23.20
CA PRO A 214 -15.33 -26.74 -24.17
C PRO A 214 -14.16 -26.32 -25.08
N GLY A 215 -13.56 -25.14 -24.89
CA GLY A 215 -12.41 -24.66 -25.63
C GLY A 215 -12.73 -23.56 -26.68
N ASP A 216 -13.98 -23.37 -27.01
CA ASP A 216 -14.42 -22.27 -27.86
C ASP A 216 -14.48 -20.96 -27.06
N PRO A 217 -13.79 -19.87 -27.51
CA PRO A 217 -13.82 -18.58 -26.83
C PRO A 217 -15.22 -17.97 -26.66
N ASP A 218 -16.16 -18.31 -27.50
CA ASP A 218 -17.54 -17.80 -27.41
C ASP A 218 -18.38 -18.60 -26.41
N LEU A 219 -17.89 -19.73 -25.94
CA LEU A 219 -18.57 -20.61 -24.96
C LEU A 219 -17.99 -20.51 -23.53
N ILE A 220 -17.07 -19.60 -23.29
CA ILE A 220 -16.65 -19.27 -21.93
C ILE A 220 -17.78 -18.46 -21.22
N SER A 221 -17.94 -18.65 -19.91
CA SER A 221 -18.91 -17.86 -19.18
C SER A 221 -18.56 -16.35 -19.24
N ILE A 222 -19.56 -15.48 -19.26
CA ILE A 222 -19.38 -14.03 -19.24
C ILE A 222 -18.50 -13.60 -18.07
N ARG A 223 -18.72 -14.19 -16.88
CA ARG A 223 -17.88 -13.91 -15.71
C ARG A 223 -16.44 -14.36 -15.93
N GLY A 224 -16.21 -15.54 -16.47
CA GLY A 224 -14.86 -16.03 -16.77
C GLY A 224 -14.11 -15.10 -17.72
N ARG A 225 -14.76 -14.65 -18.79
CA ARG A 225 -14.18 -13.68 -19.72
C ARG A 225 -13.83 -12.36 -19.03
N GLN A 226 -14.72 -11.81 -18.21
CA GLN A 226 -14.46 -10.58 -17.45
C GLN A 226 -13.27 -10.72 -16.49
N MET A 227 -13.04 -11.90 -15.92
CA MET A 227 -11.89 -12.16 -15.07
C MET A 227 -10.60 -12.21 -15.91
N LEU A 228 -10.61 -12.86 -17.06
CA LEU A 228 -9.46 -12.88 -17.99
C LEU A 228 -9.09 -11.47 -18.46
N GLU A 229 -10.08 -10.65 -18.82
CA GLU A 229 -9.87 -9.26 -19.25
C GLU A 229 -9.25 -8.35 -18.16
N LYS A 230 -9.41 -8.70 -16.88
CA LYS A 230 -8.89 -7.93 -15.74
C LYS A 230 -7.57 -8.47 -15.18
N ALA A 231 -7.18 -9.69 -15.54
CA ALA A 231 -6.04 -10.39 -14.94
C ALA A 231 -4.70 -9.69 -15.25
N ASP A 232 -3.81 -9.68 -14.27
CA ASP A 232 -2.40 -9.30 -14.42
C ASP A 232 -1.54 -10.50 -14.82
N LEU A 233 -1.94 -11.70 -14.35
CA LEU A 233 -1.39 -12.98 -14.77
C LEU A 233 -2.52 -13.92 -15.20
N ILE A 234 -2.43 -14.46 -16.41
CA ILE A 234 -3.23 -15.61 -16.85
C ILE A 234 -2.31 -16.82 -16.96
N LEU A 235 -2.48 -17.77 -16.06
CA LEU A 235 -1.78 -19.06 -16.10
C LEU A 235 -2.76 -20.11 -16.62
N TYR A 236 -2.59 -20.55 -17.88
CA TYR A 236 -3.51 -21.48 -18.51
C TYR A 236 -2.90 -22.87 -18.73
N ALA A 237 -3.74 -23.91 -18.70
CA ALA A 237 -3.33 -25.30 -18.92
C ALA A 237 -3.13 -25.57 -20.43
N GLY A 238 -1.96 -25.20 -20.95
CA GLY A 238 -1.69 -25.19 -22.40
C GLY A 238 -1.88 -26.52 -23.15
N SER A 239 -1.94 -27.65 -22.44
CA SER A 239 -2.29 -28.95 -23.01
C SER A 239 -3.81 -29.19 -23.15
N LEU A 240 -4.63 -28.42 -22.43
CA LEU A 240 -6.06 -28.62 -22.32
C LEU A 240 -6.88 -27.39 -22.75
N VAL A 241 -6.26 -26.21 -22.68
CA VAL A 241 -6.91 -24.92 -22.90
C VAL A 241 -6.31 -24.24 -24.13
N PRO A 242 -7.11 -23.95 -25.17
CA PRO A 242 -6.65 -23.22 -26.34
C PRO A 242 -6.15 -21.81 -25.98
N LYS A 243 -5.04 -21.40 -26.58
CA LYS A 243 -4.44 -20.08 -26.37
C LYS A 243 -5.39 -18.93 -26.75
N GLU A 244 -6.28 -19.17 -27.67
CA GLU A 244 -7.28 -18.21 -28.18
C GLU A 244 -8.15 -17.65 -27.07
N LEU A 245 -8.43 -18.41 -26.00
CA LEU A 245 -9.15 -17.96 -24.81
C LEU A 245 -8.42 -16.85 -24.04
N THR A 246 -7.11 -16.72 -24.21
CA THR A 246 -6.30 -15.71 -23.53
C THR A 246 -6.13 -14.41 -24.34
N LEU A 247 -6.64 -14.35 -25.57
CA LEU A 247 -6.49 -13.16 -26.44
C LEU A 247 -7.26 -11.94 -25.94
N CYS A 248 -8.22 -12.14 -25.03
CA CYS A 248 -8.94 -11.04 -24.36
C CYS A 248 -8.16 -10.40 -23.20
N ALA A 249 -6.94 -10.88 -22.92
CA ALA A 249 -6.11 -10.31 -21.86
C ALA A 249 -5.85 -8.82 -22.08
N LYS A 250 -5.89 -8.05 -20.99
CA LYS A 250 -5.54 -6.61 -21.04
C LYS A 250 -4.10 -6.37 -21.50
N ALA A 251 -3.83 -5.20 -22.02
CA ALA A 251 -2.47 -4.78 -22.32
C ALA A 251 -1.58 -4.82 -21.07
N GLY A 252 -0.38 -5.39 -21.19
CA GLY A 252 0.56 -5.54 -20.07
C GLY A 252 0.32 -6.77 -19.19
N ALA A 253 -0.75 -7.55 -19.40
CA ALA A 253 -0.94 -8.81 -18.70
C ALA A 253 0.12 -9.85 -19.08
N THR A 254 0.60 -10.61 -18.10
CA THR A 254 1.46 -11.77 -18.31
C THR A 254 0.59 -12.98 -18.63
N VAL A 255 0.79 -13.59 -19.80
CA VAL A 255 0.09 -14.82 -20.21
C VAL A 255 1.10 -15.95 -20.30
N ARG A 256 0.93 -17.02 -19.52
CA ARG A 256 1.83 -18.16 -19.45
C ARG A 256 1.09 -19.48 -19.57
N SER A 257 1.64 -20.36 -20.41
CA SER A 257 1.24 -21.78 -20.42
C SER A 257 1.88 -22.49 -19.22
N SER A 258 1.14 -23.38 -18.59
CA SER A 258 1.67 -24.26 -17.54
C SER A 258 2.05 -25.66 -18.07
N ALA A 259 2.06 -25.87 -19.38
CA ALA A 259 2.33 -27.20 -19.97
C ALA A 259 3.73 -27.73 -19.64
N ASP A 260 4.70 -26.85 -19.50
CA ASP A 260 6.12 -27.13 -19.23
C ASP A 260 6.53 -26.76 -17.78
N MET A 261 5.56 -26.49 -16.91
CA MET A 261 5.80 -26.12 -15.51
C MET A 261 5.36 -27.24 -14.57
N ASN A 262 6.20 -27.58 -13.63
CA ASN A 262 5.79 -28.43 -12.50
C ASN A 262 4.85 -27.64 -11.54
N LEU A 263 4.27 -28.37 -10.58
CA LEU A 263 3.29 -27.76 -9.66
C LEU A 263 3.91 -26.66 -8.79
N GLU A 264 5.15 -26.84 -8.32
CA GLU A 264 5.86 -25.88 -7.48
C GLU A 264 6.15 -24.59 -8.24
N GLU A 265 6.57 -24.68 -9.51
CA GLU A 265 6.79 -23.52 -10.38
C GLU A 265 5.50 -22.74 -10.64
N GLN A 266 4.37 -23.46 -10.85
CA GLN A 266 3.06 -22.83 -11.02
C GLN A 266 2.64 -22.04 -9.76
N PHE A 267 2.79 -22.66 -8.58
CA PHE A 267 2.49 -21.99 -7.31
C PHE A 267 3.43 -20.82 -7.04
N ALA A 268 4.73 -20.94 -7.32
CA ALA A 268 5.69 -19.88 -7.14
C ALA A 268 5.35 -18.66 -8.02
N LEU A 269 5.00 -18.88 -9.29
CA LEU A 269 4.60 -17.81 -10.20
C LEU A 269 3.31 -17.13 -9.74
N MET A 270 2.26 -17.88 -9.39
CA MET A 270 1.01 -17.32 -8.90
C MET A 270 1.21 -16.54 -7.59
N LYS A 271 2.06 -17.08 -6.69
CA LYS A 271 2.40 -16.44 -5.42
C LYS A 271 3.15 -15.13 -5.62
N GLU A 272 4.08 -15.06 -6.56
CA GLU A 272 4.80 -13.83 -6.90
C GLU A 272 3.84 -12.68 -7.26
N PHE A 273 2.86 -12.95 -8.13
CA PHE A 273 1.85 -11.95 -8.49
C PHE A 273 0.91 -11.64 -7.34
N TYR A 274 0.48 -12.66 -6.60
CA TYR A 274 -0.36 -12.48 -5.42
C TYR A 274 0.30 -11.61 -4.34
N ASP A 275 1.58 -11.85 -4.04
CA ASP A 275 2.32 -11.08 -3.04
C ASP A 275 2.51 -9.61 -3.45
N LYS A 276 2.53 -9.32 -4.75
CA LYS A 276 2.53 -7.95 -5.32
C LYS A 276 1.16 -7.29 -5.32
N GLY A 277 0.12 -7.93 -4.81
CA GLY A 277 -1.24 -7.40 -4.81
C GLY A 277 -1.96 -7.49 -6.15
N LEU A 278 -1.47 -8.30 -7.09
CA LEU A 278 -1.96 -8.39 -8.45
C LEU A 278 -3.05 -9.47 -8.61
N PHE A 279 -3.83 -9.36 -9.68
CA PHE A 279 -4.92 -10.28 -9.98
C PHE A 279 -4.45 -11.44 -10.88
N VAL A 280 -4.59 -12.65 -10.39
CA VAL A 280 -4.18 -13.87 -11.05
C VAL A 280 -5.40 -14.67 -11.49
N VAL A 281 -5.43 -15.11 -12.73
CA VAL A 281 -6.40 -16.10 -13.21
C VAL A 281 -5.69 -17.41 -13.55
N ARG A 282 -6.16 -18.49 -12.93
CA ARG A 282 -5.81 -19.86 -13.32
C ARG A 282 -6.92 -20.39 -14.22
N LEU A 283 -6.62 -20.55 -15.51
CA LEU A 283 -7.52 -21.05 -16.55
C LEU A 283 -7.23 -22.52 -16.88
#